data_1d2e8500e8f0ac5bec942c057efbf44d
#
_entry.id   1d2e8500e8f0ac5bec942c057efbf44d
#
_cell.length_a   1.000
_cell.length_b   1.000
_cell.length_c   1.000
_cell.angle_alpha   90.00
_cell.angle_beta   90.00
_cell.angle_gamma   90.00
#
_symmetry.space_group_name_H-M   'P 1'
#
loop_
_entity.id
_entity.type
_entity.pdbx_description
1 polymer ?
#
loop_
_entity_poly.entity_id
_entity_poly.type
_entity_poly.pdbx_seq_one_letter_code
_entity_poly.pdbx_strand_id
1 'polypeptide(L)'
;MNKGIKTVLYPVKDIAASTKVFRQLLGVEPYAEQPYYVGFKVDDQDIGLVPNNPEQSVTAFFHVDDIKASLQILLDAGAQTIQDVKNVGHGRLIASVKDKDGNIIGLIQN
;
A
#
# COMPACT_ATOMS: atom_id res chain seq x y z
N MET A 1 -10.81 14.00 3.98
CA MET A 1 -11.71 13.28 3.08
C MET A 1 -11.00 12.08 2.47
N ASN A 2 -11.72 10.99 2.29
CA ASN A 2 -11.17 9.76 1.71
C ASN A 2 -11.31 9.83 0.19
N LYS A 3 -10.21 9.58 -0.52
CA LYS A 3 -10.16 9.64 -1.99
C LYS A 3 -10.23 8.24 -2.63
N GLY A 4 -10.45 7.21 -1.82
CA GLY A 4 -10.56 5.85 -2.28
C GLY A 4 -9.22 5.14 -2.40
N ILE A 5 -9.27 3.91 -2.91
CA ILE A 5 -8.08 3.07 -3.08
C ILE A 5 -7.39 3.49 -4.36
N LYS A 6 -6.12 3.92 -4.24
CA LYS A 6 -5.29 4.28 -5.39
C LYS A 6 -3.94 3.58 -5.39
N THR A 7 -3.61 2.89 -4.31
CA THR A 7 -2.34 2.17 -4.18
C THR A 7 -2.62 0.77 -3.64
N VAL A 8 -2.04 -0.25 -4.29
CA VAL A 8 -2.11 -1.63 -3.82
C VAL A 8 -0.69 -2.17 -3.79
N LEU A 9 -0.29 -2.77 -2.66
CA LEU A 9 1.01 -3.40 -2.50
C LEU A 9 0.85 -4.91 -2.51
N TYR A 10 1.66 -5.57 -3.34
CA TYR A 10 1.73 -7.02 -3.43
C TYR A 10 3.04 -7.51 -2.85
N PRO A 11 3.03 -8.28 -1.74
CA PRO A 11 4.24 -8.96 -1.29
C PRO A 11 4.54 -10.11 -2.24
N VAL A 12 5.78 -10.20 -2.72
CA VAL A 12 6.17 -11.20 -3.71
C VAL A 12 7.45 -11.90 -3.27
N LYS A 13 7.58 -13.18 -3.62
CA LYS A 13 8.76 -13.97 -3.26
C LYS A 13 9.93 -13.68 -4.19
N ASP A 14 9.65 -13.49 -5.48
CA ASP A 14 10.65 -13.23 -6.52
C ASP A 14 10.22 -11.96 -7.24
N ILE A 15 10.82 -10.85 -6.84
CA ILE A 15 10.42 -9.54 -7.37
C ILE A 15 10.71 -9.42 -8.86
N ALA A 16 11.79 -10.04 -9.35
CA ALA A 16 12.13 -10.00 -10.77
C ALA A 16 11.10 -10.75 -11.61
N ALA A 17 10.70 -11.94 -11.17
CA ALA A 17 9.68 -12.72 -11.86
C ALA A 17 8.32 -12.04 -11.83
N SER A 18 7.95 -11.47 -10.68
CA SER A 18 6.68 -10.75 -10.53
C SER A 18 6.65 -9.48 -11.36
N THR A 19 7.77 -8.76 -11.46
CA THR A 19 7.89 -7.57 -12.30
C THR A 19 7.54 -7.91 -13.76
N LYS A 20 8.04 -9.03 -14.23
CA LYS A 20 7.75 -9.49 -15.60
C LYS A 20 6.27 -9.75 -15.82
N VAL A 21 5.63 -10.43 -14.86
CA VAL A 21 4.19 -10.72 -14.91
C VAL A 21 3.38 -9.43 -14.94
N PHE A 22 3.68 -8.51 -14.02
CA PHE A 22 2.92 -7.26 -13.93
C PHE A 22 3.17 -6.33 -15.11
N ARG A 23 4.39 -6.33 -15.67
CA ARG A 23 4.68 -5.58 -16.89
C ARG A 23 3.77 -6.04 -18.03
N GLN A 24 3.61 -7.35 -18.19
CA GLN A 24 2.75 -7.90 -19.22
C GLN A 24 1.27 -7.62 -18.95
N LEU A 25 0.85 -7.79 -17.69
CA LEU A 25 -0.54 -7.54 -17.30
C LEU A 25 -0.94 -6.09 -17.52
N LEU A 26 -0.11 -5.16 -17.06
CA LEU A 26 -0.44 -3.74 -17.06
C LEU A 26 -0.10 -3.05 -18.38
N GLY A 27 0.81 -3.61 -19.17
CA GLY A 27 1.21 -3.03 -20.43
C GLY A 27 2.04 -1.76 -20.29
N VAL A 28 2.66 -1.54 -19.14
CA VAL A 28 3.51 -0.37 -18.88
C VAL A 28 4.81 -0.82 -18.22
N GLU A 29 5.85 0.02 -18.36
CA GLU A 29 7.11 -0.20 -17.65
C GLU A 29 7.01 0.36 -16.23
N PRO A 30 7.74 -0.21 -15.26
CA PRO A 30 7.73 0.34 -13.92
C PRO A 30 8.36 1.74 -13.89
N TYR A 31 7.79 2.62 -13.06
CA TYR A 31 8.39 3.95 -12.85
C TYR A 31 9.51 3.89 -11.82
N ALA A 32 9.56 2.83 -11.02
CA ALA A 32 10.62 2.57 -10.04
C ALA A 32 10.92 1.08 -10.06
N GLU A 33 12.20 0.73 -10.13
CA GLU A 33 12.62 -0.67 -10.19
C GLU A 33 13.88 -0.84 -9.34
N GLN A 34 13.65 -1.20 -8.07
CA GLN A 34 14.71 -1.40 -7.09
C GLN A 34 14.59 -2.81 -6.50
N PRO A 35 15.66 -3.37 -5.92
CA PRO A 35 15.58 -4.71 -5.31
C PRO A 35 14.55 -4.81 -4.19
N TYR A 36 14.22 -3.69 -3.56
CA TYR A 36 13.30 -3.64 -2.42
C TYR A 36 11.93 -3.09 -2.78
N TYR A 37 11.73 -2.59 -4.00
CA TYR A 37 10.45 -2.02 -4.42
C TYR A 37 10.38 -1.85 -5.93
N VAL A 38 9.28 -2.29 -6.52
CA VAL A 38 8.97 -2.03 -7.92
C VAL A 38 7.58 -1.40 -7.97
N GLY A 39 7.47 -0.26 -8.65
CA GLY A 39 6.21 0.46 -8.76
C GLY A 39 5.76 0.63 -10.20
N PHE A 40 4.47 0.41 -10.43
CA PHE A 40 3.82 0.64 -11.72
C PHE A 40 2.73 1.68 -11.56
N LYS A 41 2.54 2.49 -12.58
CA LYS A 41 1.48 3.49 -12.60
C LYS A 41 0.57 3.26 -13.79
N VAL A 42 -0.73 3.13 -13.53
CA VAL A 42 -1.75 3.05 -14.57
C VAL A 42 -2.79 4.10 -14.22
N ASP A 43 -2.86 5.19 -15.02
CA ASP A 43 -3.66 6.37 -14.71
C ASP A 43 -3.30 6.88 -13.31
N ASP A 44 -4.26 6.94 -12.39
CA ASP A 44 -4.04 7.35 -11.00
C ASP A 44 -3.83 6.16 -10.06
N GLN A 45 -3.69 4.94 -10.61
CA GLN A 45 -3.50 3.73 -9.83
C GLN A 45 -2.02 3.42 -9.69
N ASP A 46 -1.60 3.11 -8.47
CA ASP A 46 -0.21 2.80 -8.14
C ASP A 46 -0.15 1.35 -7.65
N ILE A 47 0.59 0.51 -8.36
CA ILE A 47 0.73 -0.89 -8.02
C ILE A 47 2.18 -1.15 -7.62
N GLY A 48 2.41 -1.53 -6.36
CA GLY A 48 3.74 -1.77 -5.83
C GLY A 48 4.00 -3.23 -5.56
N LEU A 49 5.22 -3.67 -5.85
CA LEU A 49 5.71 -5.00 -5.51
C LEU A 49 6.79 -4.84 -4.44
N VAL A 50 6.68 -5.59 -3.35
CA VAL A 50 7.65 -5.56 -2.27
C VAL A 50 8.10 -6.97 -1.93
N PRO A 51 9.34 -7.15 -1.42
CA PRO A 51 9.81 -8.47 -1.05
C PRO A 51 8.89 -9.11 -0.01
N ASN A 52 8.65 -10.40 -0.19
CA ASN A 52 7.74 -11.14 0.66
C ASN A 52 8.20 -11.16 2.12
N ASN A 53 7.29 -10.78 3.01
CA ASN A 53 7.39 -11.01 4.44
C ASN A 53 6.26 -11.98 4.77
N PRO A 54 6.53 -13.10 5.47
CA PRO A 54 5.48 -14.10 5.75
C PRO A 54 4.25 -13.56 6.44
N GLU A 55 4.38 -12.43 7.14
CA GLU A 55 3.27 -11.81 7.85
C GLU A 55 2.51 -10.78 7.03
N GLN A 56 3.00 -10.47 5.83
CA GLN A 56 2.37 -9.48 4.97
C GLN A 56 1.37 -10.15 4.02
N SER A 57 0.33 -9.41 3.71
CA SER A 57 -0.66 -9.77 2.69
C SER A 57 -0.79 -8.61 1.71
N VAL A 58 -1.53 -8.84 0.62
CA VAL A 58 -1.86 -7.77 -0.31
C VAL A 58 -2.58 -6.67 0.48
N THR A 59 -2.09 -5.45 0.37
CA THR A 59 -2.64 -4.31 1.11
C THR A 59 -3.12 -3.24 0.16
N ALA A 60 -4.39 -2.86 0.30
CA ALA A 60 -4.97 -1.73 -0.41
C ALA A 60 -4.85 -0.50 0.48
N PHE A 61 -4.38 0.61 -0.10
CA PHE A 61 -4.20 1.87 0.62
C PHE A 61 -5.24 2.88 0.16
N PHE A 62 -5.99 3.40 1.12
CA PHE A 62 -6.92 4.50 0.89
C PHE A 62 -6.16 5.81 1.01
N HIS A 63 -6.28 6.66 -0.01
CA HIS A 63 -5.67 7.98 -0.01
C HIS A 63 -6.56 8.92 0.77
N VAL A 64 -6.01 9.60 1.77
CA VAL A 64 -6.76 10.47 2.67
C VAL A 64 -6.06 11.82 2.80
N ASP A 65 -6.82 12.84 3.18
CA ASP A 65 -6.28 14.18 3.40
C ASP A 65 -5.65 14.34 4.77
N ASP A 66 -6.18 13.62 5.77
CA ASP A 66 -5.70 13.69 7.15
C ASP A 66 -5.59 12.27 7.70
N ILE A 67 -4.38 11.71 7.64
CA ILE A 67 -4.15 10.32 8.01
C ILE A 67 -4.35 10.08 9.51
N LYS A 68 -4.02 11.05 10.35
CA LYS A 68 -4.19 10.89 11.81
C LYS A 68 -5.66 10.84 12.18
N ALA A 69 -6.46 11.71 11.60
CA ALA A 69 -7.91 11.69 11.82
C ALA A 69 -8.53 10.40 11.26
N SER A 70 -8.11 9.96 10.08
CA SER A 70 -8.61 8.74 9.47
C SER A 70 -8.24 7.50 10.29
N LEU A 71 -7.01 7.45 10.81
CA LEU A 71 -6.56 6.36 11.67
C LEU A 71 -7.41 6.31 12.95
N GLN A 72 -7.67 7.46 13.57
CA GLN A 72 -8.47 7.52 14.79
C GLN A 72 -9.89 7.02 14.57
N ILE A 73 -10.49 7.35 13.42
CA ILE A 73 -11.83 6.85 13.07
C ILE A 73 -11.84 5.31 13.04
N LEU A 74 -10.81 4.71 12.45
CA LEU A 74 -10.70 3.24 12.37
C LEU A 74 -10.50 2.62 13.75
N LEU A 75 -9.66 3.23 14.59
CA LEU A 75 -9.41 2.73 15.95
C LEU A 75 -10.67 2.84 16.80
N ASP A 76 -11.42 3.93 16.67
CA ASP A 76 -12.68 4.11 17.40
C ASP A 76 -13.73 3.09 16.96
N ALA A 77 -13.66 2.62 15.73
CA ALA A 77 -14.55 1.59 15.19
C ALA A 77 -14.12 0.16 15.56
N GLY A 78 -13.01 -0.01 16.27
CA GLY A 78 -12.58 -1.32 16.77
C GLY A 78 -11.40 -1.95 16.02
N ALA A 79 -10.81 -1.27 15.05
CA ALA A 79 -9.65 -1.78 14.36
C ALA A 79 -8.39 -1.69 15.25
N GLN A 80 -7.41 -2.55 14.95
CA GLN A 80 -6.14 -2.57 15.67
C GLN A 80 -5.02 -2.07 14.78
N THR A 81 -4.13 -1.24 15.34
CA THR A 81 -2.99 -0.70 14.60
C THR A 81 -1.99 -1.80 14.28
N ILE A 82 -1.59 -1.91 13.00
CA ILE A 82 -0.46 -2.72 12.57
C ILE A 82 0.76 -1.81 12.43
N GLN A 83 0.63 -0.73 11.68
CA GLN A 83 1.66 0.27 11.48
C GLN A 83 1.09 1.64 11.84
N ASP A 84 1.64 2.27 12.86
CA ASP A 84 1.30 3.64 13.21
C ASP A 84 1.79 4.60 12.11
N VAL A 85 1.32 5.84 12.14
CA VAL A 85 1.70 6.83 11.12
C VAL A 85 3.22 6.91 11.01
N LYS A 86 3.71 6.70 9.79
CA LYS A 86 5.13 6.67 9.49
C LYS A 86 5.42 7.49 8.25
N ASN A 87 6.45 8.33 8.30
CA ASN A 87 6.92 9.08 7.15
C ASN A 87 7.84 8.17 6.33
N VAL A 88 7.48 7.94 5.07
CA VAL A 88 8.26 7.08 4.16
C VAL A 88 9.03 7.88 3.12
N GLY A 89 9.18 9.18 3.34
CA GLY A 89 9.92 10.08 2.46
C GLY A 89 9.01 10.89 1.56
N HIS A 90 9.54 12.00 1.03
CA HIS A 90 8.84 12.91 0.12
C HIS A 90 7.53 13.44 0.69
N GLY A 91 7.43 13.55 2.02
CA GLY A 91 6.23 14.03 2.70
C GLY A 91 5.10 13.02 2.74
N ARG A 92 5.33 11.79 2.31
CA ARG A 92 4.30 10.74 2.27
C ARG A 92 4.22 10.04 3.62
N LEU A 93 3.02 9.95 4.15
CA LEU A 93 2.72 9.26 5.41
C LEU A 93 1.89 8.01 5.13
N ILE A 94 2.20 6.92 5.82
CA ILE A 94 1.43 5.69 5.74
C ILE A 94 1.04 5.22 7.12
N ALA A 95 -0.05 4.44 7.19
CA ALA A 95 -0.48 3.72 8.38
C ALA A 95 -1.27 2.50 7.95
N SER A 96 -1.41 1.52 8.82
CA SER A 96 -2.25 0.38 8.53
C SER A 96 -2.86 -0.18 9.79
N VAL A 97 -4.05 -0.75 9.63
CA VAL A 97 -4.82 -1.37 10.71
C VAL A 97 -5.34 -2.72 10.25
N LYS A 98 -5.75 -3.53 11.19
CA LYS A 98 -6.42 -4.80 10.96
C LYS A 98 -7.82 -4.71 11.54
N ASP A 99 -8.84 -5.06 10.76
CA ASP A 99 -10.21 -5.12 11.26
C ASP A 99 -10.48 -6.44 12.01
N LYS A 100 -11.70 -6.62 12.49
CA LYS A 100 -12.07 -7.80 13.28
C LYS A 100 -11.99 -9.10 12.49
N ASP A 101 -12.13 -9.02 11.17
CA ASP A 101 -12.09 -10.19 10.29
C ASP A 101 -10.67 -10.48 9.78
N GLY A 102 -9.68 -9.71 10.23
CA GLY A 102 -8.31 -9.89 9.83
C GLY A 102 -7.93 -9.18 8.54
N ASN A 103 -8.80 -8.34 8.01
CA ASN A 103 -8.49 -7.59 6.79
C ASN A 103 -7.54 -6.42 7.11
N ILE A 104 -6.52 -6.27 6.30
CA ILE A 104 -5.57 -5.19 6.44
C ILE A 104 -6.05 -3.99 5.64
N ILE A 105 -6.15 -2.85 6.30
CA ILE A 105 -6.58 -1.59 5.68
C ILE A 105 -5.42 -0.62 5.75
N GLY A 106 -4.95 -0.15 4.60
CA GLY A 106 -3.88 0.82 4.53
C GLY A 106 -4.41 2.23 4.35
N LEU A 107 -3.71 3.19 4.92
CA LEU A 107 -3.95 4.62 4.75
C LEU A 107 -2.69 5.28 4.21
N ILE A 108 -2.87 6.24 3.33
CA ILE A 108 -1.75 6.99 2.77
C ILE A 108 -2.16 8.45 2.58
N GLN A 109 -1.26 9.34 2.99
CA GLN A 109 -1.41 10.78 2.81
C GLN A 109 -0.18 11.30 2.10
N ASN A 110 -0.37 11.98 0.99
CA ASN A 110 0.71 12.62 0.24
C ASN A 110 0.94 14.05 0.72
#